data_9fe59cd97633b912b373fec66751daab
#
_entry.id   9fe59cd97633b912b373fec66751daab
#
_cell.length_a   1.000
_cell.length_b   1.000
_cell.length_c   1.000
_cell.angle_alpha   90.00
_cell.angle_beta   90.00
_cell.angle_gamma   90.00
#
_symmetry.space_group_name_H-M   'P 1'
#
loop_
_entity.id
_entity.type
_entity.pdbx_description
1 polymer ?
#
loop_
_entity_poly.entity_id
_entity_poly.type
_entity_poly.pdbx_seq_one_letter_code
_entity_poly.pdbx_strand_id
1 'polypeptide(L)'
;MPIEVESPEQLGYDTITNNLSESSVADRRLVDLGLDVDLDALVLCYGDHLGDPALRAAIAASAGTDTVDAEHVLVTPGAATALFLVATSQLEPGDHVVVVRSNYATNLETPRAIGAELECHDLSFEDGWRLDVDALCARIRPGATKLVSITTPHNPTGTVVAPADVARIATAAGDAGAVLLVDETYRDLTHDGAPPPLAAALGEHVVSVSSMSKAYGLPGIRTGWAVCTGEALAEQLLAAKEQVVISGSIIDEHLAAGVLARRDEVLPPIVADVRARLAIVDEWMAGQSTFEWVRPDGGVVGLVRFGPDVAVDDAAFHRVLLADHGTYVGPGHWFEQSDRCFRLGFGWPTHEELRAGLAALEAAAAQAQLP
;
A
#
# COMPACT_ATOMS: atom_id res chain seq x y z
N MET A 1 5.06 7.52 -17.82
CA MET A 1 5.32 7.12 -16.41
C MET A 1 6.58 7.83 -15.95
N PRO A 2 6.52 8.64 -14.89
CA PRO A 2 7.70 9.29 -14.32
C PRO A 2 8.64 8.27 -13.66
N ILE A 3 9.92 8.63 -13.54
CA ILE A 3 10.90 7.88 -12.74
C ILE A 3 10.82 8.43 -11.32
N GLU A 4 10.81 7.55 -10.32
CA GLU A 4 10.93 7.93 -8.92
C GLU A 4 12.40 8.27 -8.62
N VAL A 5 12.70 9.53 -8.39
CA VAL A 5 14.10 10.01 -8.20
C VAL A 5 14.40 10.47 -6.78
N GLU A 6 13.39 10.57 -5.93
CA GLU A 6 13.46 11.12 -4.58
C GLU A 6 13.19 10.08 -3.48
N SER A 7 13.08 8.80 -3.86
CA SER A 7 12.89 7.75 -2.87
C SER A 7 14.16 7.56 -2.00
N PRO A 8 14.04 7.09 -0.76
CA PRO A 8 15.19 6.84 0.10
C PRO A 8 16.26 5.96 -0.54
N GLU A 9 15.85 4.99 -1.36
CA GLU A 9 16.76 4.12 -2.11
C GLU A 9 17.60 4.88 -3.14
N GLN A 10 17.05 5.93 -3.75
CA GLN A 10 17.74 6.76 -4.72
C GLN A 10 18.62 7.83 -4.05
N LEU A 11 18.17 8.36 -2.90
CA LEU A 11 18.94 9.31 -2.10
C LEU A 11 20.11 8.65 -1.39
N GLY A 12 20.00 7.35 -1.06
CA GLY A 12 20.92 6.58 -0.23
C GLY A 12 20.53 6.62 1.24
N TYR A 13 20.26 5.46 1.81
CA TYR A 13 19.84 5.33 3.22
C TYR A 13 20.86 5.87 4.22
N ASP A 14 22.14 5.93 3.87
CA ASP A 14 23.23 6.48 4.68
C ASP A 14 23.20 8.02 4.78
N THR A 15 22.44 8.68 3.93
CA THR A 15 22.22 10.15 3.97
C THR A 15 21.05 10.56 4.85
N ILE A 16 20.23 9.61 5.30
CA ILE A 16 19.01 9.85 6.06
C ILE A 16 19.16 9.25 7.46
N THR A 17 19.19 10.08 8.48
CA THR A 17 19.31 9.64 9.89
C THR A 17 17.96 9.17 10.44
N ASN A 18 16.89 9.94 10.20
CA ASN A 18 15.53 9.62 10.66
C ASN A 18 14.65 9.46 9.42
N ASN A 19 14.48 8.23 8.95
CA ASN A 19 13.66 7.96 7.78
C ASN A 19 12.18 7.79 8.17
N LEU A 20 11.41 8.87 8.00
CA LEU A 20 9.97 8.93 8.19
C LEU A 20 9.20 8.89 6.85
N SER A 21 9.86 8.55 5.74
CA SER A 21 9.21 8.47 4.43
C SER A 21 8.76 7.05 4.08
N GLU A 22 9.33 6.02 4.73
CA GLU A 22 9.00 4.62 4.47
C GLU A 22 7.55 4.29 4.82
N SER A 23 6.98 3.42 4.01
CA SER A 23 5.58 2.99 4.13
C SER A 23 5.44 1.52 4.52
N SER A 24 6.45 0.97 5.19
CA SER A 24 6.50 -0.40 5.70
C SER A 24 6.83 -0.42 7.20
N VAL A 25 6.69 -1.58 7.83
CA VAL A 25 7.38 -1.84 9.08
C VAL A 25 8.88 -2.00 8.82
N ALA A 26 9.71 -1.98 9.86
CA ALA A 26 11.15 -2.13 9.73
C ALA A 26 11.54 -3.38 8.95
N ASP A 27 12.54 -3.23 8.07
CA ASP A 27 13.08 -4.33 7.28
C ASP A 27 13.68 -5.41 8.16
N ARG A 28 13.51 -6.67 7.77
CA ARG A 28 13.96 -7.83 8.53
C ARG A 28 15.10 -8.53 7.83
N ARG A 29 16.09 -8.97 8.62
CA ARG A 29 17.13 -9.86 8.12
C ARG A 29 16.60 -11.28 8.05
N LEU A 30 17.16 -12.10 7.14
CA LEU A 30 16.78 -13.51 7.00
C LEU A 30 16.87 -14.27 8.33
N VAL A 31 17.92 -14.01 9.13
CA VAL A 31 18.11 -14.66 10.44
C VAL A 31 17.00 -14.30 11.45
N ASP A 32 16.39 -13.13 11.34
CA ASP A 32 15.34 -12.65 12.25
C ASP A 32 13.98 -13.31 11.97
N LEU A 33 13.84 -14.00 10.82
CA LEU A 33 12.61 -14.72 10.46
C LEU A 33 12.45 -16.01 11.27
N GLY A 34 13.54 -16.56 11.83
CA GLY A 34 13.51 -17.81 12.58
C GLY A 34 13.03 -19.01 11.75
N LEU A 35 13.26 -18.96 10.44
CA LEU A 35 12.94 -20.05 9.53
C LEU A 35 14.08 -21.07 9.52
N ASP A 36 13.72 -22.34 9.57
CA ASP A 36 14.63 -23.44 9.24
C ASP A 36 14.61 -23.64 7.72
N VAL A 37 15.48 -22.88 7.04
CA VAL A 37 15.54 -22.86 5.57
C VAL A 37 16.76 -23.60 5.09
N ASP A 38 16.56 -24.77 4.50
CA ASP A 38 17.58 -25.48 3.76
C ASP A 38 17.61 -25.00 2.29
N LEU A 39 18.33 -23.91 2.04
CA LEU A 39 18.46 -23.36 0.68
C LEU A 39 19.23 -24.31 -0.25
N ASP A 40 20.10 -25.18 0.29
CA ASP A 40 20.91 -26.12 -0.50
C ASP A 40 20.03 -27.24 -1.09
N ALA A 41 18.87 -27.52 -0.48
CA ALA A 41 17.90 -28.48 -0.98
C ALA A 41 16.99 -27.94 -2.10
N LEU A 42 16.95 -26.62 -2.32
CA LEU A 42 16.08 -26.02 -3.31
C LEU A 42 16.59 -26.25 -4.74
N VAL A 43 15.71 -26.77 -5.58
CA VAL A 43 15.98 -26.87 -7.02
C VAL A 43 15.54 -25.58 -7.70
N LEU A 44 16.48 -24.84 -8.30
CA LEU A 44 16.22 -23.55 -8.98
C LEU A 44 15.71 -23.79 -10.41
N CYS A 45 14.53 -24.39 -10.53
CA CYS A 45 13.82 -24.60 -11.79
C CYS A 45 12.71 -23.55 -11.98
N TYR A 46 12.02 -23.60 -13.12
CA TYR A 46 10.75 -22.86 -13.23
C TYR A 46 9.74 -23.44 -12.25
N GLY A 47 9.15 -22.56 -11.43
CA GLY A 47 8.07 -22.91 -10.53
C GLY A 47 6.71 -22.99 -11.23
N ASP A 48 5.68 -23.30 -10.45
CA ASP A 48 4.29 -23.19 -10.90
C ASP A 48 3.99 -21.74 -11.36
N HIS A 49 3.33 -21.59 -12.48
CA HIS A 49 2.99 -20.29 -13.04
C HIS A 49 2.04 -19.48 -12.15
N LEU A 50 1.18 -20.16 -11.37
CA LEU A 50 0.38 -19.50 -10.32
C LEU A 50 1.22 -19.08 -9.10
N GLY A 51 2.35 -19.74 -8.87
CA GLY A 51 3.23 -19.56 -7.71
C GLY A 51 3.32 -20.80 -6.82
N ASP A 52 4.21 -20.78 -5.84
CA ASP A 52 4.45 -21.90 -4.93
C ASP A 52 3.13 -22.37 -4.27
N PRO A 53 2.77 -23.66 -4.35
CA PRO A 53 1.51 -24.17 -3.80
C PRO A 53 1.36 -23.97 -2.29
N ALA A 54 2.46 -24.05 -1.53
CA ALA A 54 2.41 -23.84 -0.09
C ALA A 54 2.20 -22.36 0.24
N LEU A 55 2.80 -21.44 -0.52
CA LEU A 55 2.57 -20.02 -0.42
C LEU A 55 1.11 -19.67 -0.75
N ARG A 56 0.58 -20.19 -1.87
CA ARG A 56 -0.82 -19.97 -2.27
C ARG A 56 -1.81 -20.45 -1.20
N ALA A 57 -1.56 -21.64 -0.64
CA ALA A 57 -2.38 -22.18 0.45
C ALA A 57 -2.32 -21.31 1.72
N ALA A 58 -1.16 -20.79 2.08
CA ALA A 58 -1.01 -19.90 3.23
C ALA A 58 -1.71 -18.54 3.02
N ILE A 59 -1.66 -17.99 1.81
CA ILE A 59 -2.39 -16.77 1.44
C ILE A 59 -3.91 -17.02 1.55
N ALA A 60 -4.42 -18.10 0.96
CA ALA A 60 -5.83 -18.47 1.03
C ALA A 60 -6.29 -18.68 2.48
N ALA A 61 -5.51 -19.36 3.32
CA ALA A 61 -5.81 -19.52 4.73
C ALA A 61 -5.91 -18.19 5.50
N SER A 62 -5.20 -17.16 5.04
CA SER A 62 -5.25 -15.81 5.62
C SER A 62 -6.43 -14.95 5.13
N ALA A 63 -7.22 -15.44 4.15
CA ALA A 63 -8.27 -14.66 3.50
C ALA A 63 -9.41 -14.23 4.43
N GLY A 64 -9.61 -14.91 5.55
CA GLY A 64 -10.72 -14.64 6.50
C GLY A 64 -12.08 -15.08 5.96
N THR A 65 -12.12 -15.99 5.00
CA THR A 65 -13.32 -16.52 4.35
C THR A 65 -13.04 -17.89 3.75
N ASP A 66 -14.07 -18.73 3.66
CA ASP A 66 -14.00 -20.06 3.03
C ASP A 66 -14.25 -20.02 1.50
N THR A 67 -14.52 -18.86 0.94
CA THR A 67 -14.75 -18.69 -0.52
C THR A 67 -13.48 -18.54 -1.33
N VAL A 68 -12.35 -18.33 -0.67
CA VAL A 68 -11.03 -18.20 -1.31
C VAL A 68 -10.20 -19.42 -0.96
N ASP A 69 -9.71 -20.11 -1.99
CA ASP A 69 -8.76 -21.21 -1.87
C ASP A 69 -7.47 -20.94 -2.66
N ALA A 70 -6.53 -21.90 -2.63
CA ALA A 70 -5.22 -21.74 -3.25
C ALA A 70 -5.27 -21.54 -4.78
N GLU A 71 -6.31 -22.02 -5.46
CA GLU A 71 -6.45 -21.88 -6.91
C GLU A 71 -6.84 -20.45 -7.32
N HIS A 72 -7.40 -19.67 -6.40
CA HIS A 72 -7.74 -18.26 -6.61
C HIS A 72 -6.55 -17.30 -6.43
N VAL A 73 -5.37 -17.81 -6.05
CA VAL A 73 -4.19 -16.99 -5.74
C VAL A 73 -3.19 -17.03 -6.88
N LEU A 74 -2.82 -15.86 -7.39
CA LEU A 74 -1.74 -15.63 -8.35
C LEU A 74 -0.59 -14.89 -7.64
N VAL A 75 0.53 -15.57 -7.42
CA VAL A 75 1.75 -14.95 -6.85
C VAL A 75 2.44 -14.09 -7.88
N THR A 76 2.94 -12.92 -7.46
CA THR A 76 3.60 -11.95 -8.35
C THR A 76 4.87 -11.39 -7.70
N PRO A 77 5.81 -10.82 -8.48
CA PRO A 77 6.96 -10.08 -7.95
C PRO A 77 6.53 -8.75 -7.28
N GLY A 78 5.96 -8.85 -6.08
CA GLY A 78 5.41 -7.73 -5.31
C GLY A 78 4.01 -7.30 -5.78
N ALA A 79 3.33 -6.51 -4.92
CA ALA A 79 2.00 -5.96 -5.24
C ALA A 79 2.01 -5.07 -6.48
N ALA A 80 3.09 -4.29 -6.71
CA ALA A 80 3.21 -3.42 -7.87
C ALA A 80 3.04 -4.17 -9.19
N THR A 81 3.60 -5.39 -9.30
CA THR A 81 3.39 -6.24 -10.47
C THR A 81 1.95 -6.68 -10.57
N ALA A 82 1.29 -7.08 -9.47
CA ALA A 82 -0.12 -7.45 -9.48
C ALA A 82 -1.01 -6.29 -9.97
N LEU A 83 -0.80 -5.08 -9.46
CA LEU A 83 -1.52 -3.87 -9.89
C LEU A 83 -1.30 -3.59 -11.38
N PHE A 84 -0.04 -3.70 -11.85
CA PHE A 84 0.30 -3.55 -13.26
C PHE A 84 -0.40 -4.59 -14.14
N LEU A 85 -0.42 -5.87 -13.74
CA LEU A 85 -1.08 -6.94 -14.47
C LEU A 85 -2.59 -6.73 -14.57
N VAL A 86 -3.25 -6.30 -13.48
CA VAL A 86 -4.69 -5.98 -13.51
C VAL A 86 -4.96 -4.86 -14.51
N ALA A 87 -4.22 -3.75 -14.45
CA ALA A 87 -4.43 -2.66 -15.39
C ALA A 87 -4.17 -3.07 -16.84
N THR A 88 -3.07 -3.78 -17.12
CA THR A 88 -2.68 -4.14 -18.49
C THR A 88 -3.52 -5.27 -19.10
N SER A 89 -4.15 -6.12 -18.28
CA SER A 89 -5.03 -7.18 -18.77
C SER A 89 -6.47 -6.74 -18.96
N GLN A 90 -6.89 -5.64 -18.29
CA GLN A 90 -8.28 -5.19 -18.26
C GLN A 90 -8.54 -3.91 -19.06
N LEU A 91 -7.50 -3.18 -19.46
CA LEU A 91 -7.65 -1.86 -20.07
C LEU A 91 -7.06 -1.78 -21.47
N GLU A 92 -7.78 -1.09 -22.33
CA GLU A 92 -7.35 -0.63 -23.65
C GLU A 92 -7.35 0.91 -23.70
N PRO A 93 -6.65 1.54 -24.68
CA PRO A 93 -6.70 2.98 -24.85
C PRO A 93 -8.14 3.51 -25.01
N GLY A 94 -8.52 4.50 -24.20
CA GLY A 94 -9.85 5.09 -24.20
C GLY A 94 -10.85 4.43 -23.24
N ASP A 95 -10.49 3.33 -22.57
CA ASP A 95 -11.34 2.72 -21.55
C ASP A 95 -11.48 3.63 -20.33
N HIS A 96 -12.67 3.67 -19.76
CA HIS A 96 -12.96 4.48 -18.58
C HIS A 96 -12.56 3.77 -17.29
N VAL A 97 -11.82 4.48 -16.43
CA VAL A 97 -11.34 4.00 -15.13
C VAL A 97 -11.74 4.97 -14.03
N VAL A 98 -12.30 4.47 -12.94
CA VAL A 98 -12.54 5.23 -11.70
C VAL A 98 -11.46 4.85 -10.68
N VAL A 99 -10.74 5.84 -10.16
CA VAL A 99 -9.66 5.63 -9.19
C VAL A 99 -9.72 6.64 -8.06
N VAL A 100 -9.52 6.18 -6.82
CA VAL A 100 -9.37 7.07 -5.66
C VAL A 100 -7.99 7.74 -5.72
N ARG A 101 -7.95 9.06 -5.60
CA ARG A 101 -6.73 9.89 -5.55
C ARG A 101 -6.69 10.65 -4.20
N SER A 102 -5.60 10.80 -3.51
CA SER A 102 -4.23 10.39 -3.80
C SER A 102 -4.07 8.88 -3.72
N ASN A 103 -3.05 8.31 -4.39
CA ASN A 103 -2.86 6.86 -4.37
C ASN A 103 -1.38 6.51 -4.63
N TYR A 104 -1.04 5.24 -4.50
CA TYR A 104 0.22 4.70 -4.97
C TYR A 104 0.33 4.86 -6.50
N ALA A 105 1.47 5.35 -6.97
CA ALA A 105 1.66 5.78 -8.35
C ALA A 105 1.22 4.74 -9.40
N THR A 106 1.46 3.45 -9.18
CA THR A 106 1.09 2.39 -10.13
C THR A 106 -0.41 2.37 -10.43
N ASN A 107 -1.27 2.69 -9.44
CA ASN A 107 -2.73 2.74 -9.63
C ASN A 107 -3.18 3.89 -10.55
N LEU A 108 -2.37 4.92 -10.71
CA LEU A 108 -2.64 6.08 -11.56
C LEU A 108 -1.86 6.02 -12.87
N GLU A 109 -0.55 5.78 -12.78
CA GLU A 109 0.36 5.90 -13.90
C GLU A 109 0.25 4.77 -14.92
N THR A 110 -0.08 3.54 -14.49
CA THR A 110 -0.25 2.43 -15.45
C THR A 110 -1.48 2.64 -16.34
N PRO A 111 -2.68 2.96 -15.83
CA PRO A 111 -3.81 3.32 -16.67
C PRO A 111 -3.55 4.55 -17.56
N ARG A 112 -2.86 5.59 -17.05
CA ARG A 112 -2.45 6.76 -17.87
C ARG A 112 -1.55 6.35 -19.02
N ALA A 113 -0.58 5.48 -18.77
CA ALA A 113 0.36 5.01 -19.80
C ALA A 113 -0.30 4.13 -20.86
N ILE A 114 -1.35 3.39 -20.50
CA ILE A 114 -2.18 2.64 -21.45
C ILE A 114 -2.99 3.61 -22.32
N GLY A 115 -3.28 4.80 -21.86
CA GLY A 115 -4.14 5.78 -22.52
C GLY A 115 -5.61 5.65 -22.14
N ALA A 116 -5.90 5.13 -20.96
CA ALA A 116 -7.25 5.07 -20.39
C ALA A 116 -7.74 6.46 -19.97
N GLU A 117 -9.07 6.64 -19.96
CA GLU A 117 -9.75 7.83 -19.43
C GLU A 117 -9.89 7.67 -17.91
N LEU A 118 -9.05 8.39 -17.15
CA LEU A 118 -9.12 8.35 -15.68
C LEU A 118 -10.10 9.38 -15.15
N GLU A 119 -11.12 8.90 -14.44
CA GLU A 119 -11.99 9.72 -13.58
C GLU A 119 -11.55 9.55 -12.13
N CYS A 120 -10.85 10.57 -11.58
CA CYS A 120 -10.36 10.53 -10.22
C CYS A 120 -11.45 10.94 -9.21
N HIS A 121 -11.54 10.19 -8.12
CA HIS A 121 -12.29 10.58 -6.92
C HIS A 121 -11.31 11.09 -5.88
N ASP A 122 -11.32 12.39 -5.64
CA ASP A 122 -10.41 13.04 -4.71
C ASP A 122 -10.89 12.89 -3.27
N LEU A 123 -9.96 12.52 -2.38
CA LEU A 123 -10.18 12.60 -0.94
C LEU A 123 -9.80 13.99 -0.44
N SER A 124 -10.50 14.48 0.60
CA SER A 124 -10.18 15.77 1.22
C SER A 124 -9.85 15.63 2.72
N PHE A 125 -8.98 16.52 3.20
CA PHE A 125 -8.66 16.59 4.62
C PHE A 125 -9.88 17.01 5.44
N GLU A 126 -10.69 17.92 4.91
CA GLU A 126 -11.87 18.48 5.56
C GLU A 126 -12.93 17.40 5.82
N ASP A 127 -12.98 16.37 4.98
CA ASP A 127 -13.86 15.20 5.14
C ASP A 127 -13.16 14.07 5.92
N GLY A 128 -12.00 14.33 6.53
CA GLY A 128 -11.22 13.35 7.27
C GLY A 128 -10.62 12.26 6.37
N TRP A 129 -10.30 12.57 5.13
CA TRP A 129 -9.83 11.64 4.10
C TRP A 129 -10.78 10.44 3.89
N ARG A 130 -12.04 10.57 4.27
CA ARG A 130 -13.03 9.49 4.12
C ARG A 130 -13.52 9.43 2.69
N LEU A 131 -13.67 8.19 2.21
CA LEU A 131 -14.23 7.94 0.89
C LEU A 131 -15.75 8.19 0.91
N ASP A 132 -16.21 9.14 0.10
CA ASP A 132 -17.62 9.28 -0.23
C ASP A 132 -18.02 8.20 -1.24
N VAL A 133 -18.58 7.11 -0.73
CA VAL A 133 -18.95 5.93 -1.51
C VAL A 133 -20.06 6.24 -2.52
N ASP A 134 -21.00 7.09 -2.16
CA ASP A 134 -22.11 7.46 -3.07
C ASP A 134 -21.55 8.27 -4.25
N ALA A 135 -20.69 9.24 -3.98
CA ALA A 135 -20.03 10.02 -5.01
C ALA A 135 -19.07 9.18 -5.88
N LEU A 136 -18.36 8.19 -5.30
CA LEU A 136 -17.53 7.25 -6.06
C LEU A 136 -18.40 6.39 -6.98
N CYS A 137 -19.45 5.76 -6.45
CA CYS A 137 -20.35 4.90 -7.23
C CYS A 137 -21.05 5.67 -8.35
N ALA A 138 -21.39 6.95 -8.13
CA ALA A 138 -21.99 7.80 -9.16
C ALA A 138 -21.08 8.07 -10.38
N ARG A 139 -19.75 7.86 -10.23
CA ARG A 139 -18.77 7.97 -11.34
C ARG A 139 -18.69 6.70 -12.17
N ILE A 140 -19.20 5.57 -11.68
CA ILE A 140 -19.15 4.30 -12.38
C ILE A 140 -20.21 4.33 -13.50
N ARG A 141 -19.78 4.23 -14.75
CA ARG A 141 -20.61 4.31 -15.94
C ARG A 141 -20.92 2.90 -16.44
N PRO A 142 -22.21 2.43 -16.39
CA PRO A 142 -22.58 1.11 -16.85
C PRO A 142 -22.13 0.81 -18.29
N GLY A 143 -21.43 -0.30 -18.48
CA GLY A 143 -20.89 -0.75 -19.77
C GLY A 143 -19.65 0.00 -20.27
N ALA A 144 -19.36 1.20 -19.74
CA ALA A 144 -18.20 2.02 -20.14
C ALA A 144 -17.01 1.89 -19.17
N THR A 145 -17.27 1.94 -17.84
CA THR A 145 -16.22 1.73 -16.84
C THR A 145 -15.71 0.30 -16.93
N LYS A 146 -14.39 0.13 -17.02
CA LYS A 146 -13.72 -1.17 -17.06
C LYS A 146 -13.05 -1.52 -15.74
N LEU A 147 -12.55 -0.53 -15.02
CA LEU A 147 -11.84 -0.72 -13.78
C LEU A 147 -12.24 0.33 -12.75
N VAL A 148 -12.50 -0.11 -11.53
CA VAL A 148 -12.62 0.72 -10.33
C VAL A 148 -11.47 0.33 -9.41
N SER A 149 -10.65 1.29 -8.94
CA SER A 149 -9.50 1.03 -8.09
C SER A 149 -9.58 1.79 -6.78
N ILE A 150 -9.53 1.06 -5.67
CA ILE A 150 -9.48 1.60 -4.31
C ILE A 150 -8.34 0.95 -3.52
N THR A 151 -7.89 1.63 -2.46
CA THR A 151 -6.87 1.13 -1.53
C THR A 151 -7.41 1.19 -0.10
N THR A 152 -7.32 0.10 0.66
CA THR A 152 -7.78 0.05 2.06
C THR A 152 -7.00 -0.98 2.90
N PRO A 153 -6.35 -0.59 4.01
CA PRO A 153 -6.07 0.78 4.48
C PRO A 153 -5.35 1.63 3.43
N HIS A 154 -5.67 2.92 3.38
CA HIS A 154 -5.29 3.80 2.29
C HIS A 154 -3.87 4.37 2.44
N ASN A 155 -3.09 4.35 1.39
CA ASN A 155 -1.81 5.07 1.28
C ASN A 155 -2.04 6.33 0.41
N PRO A 156 -1.80 7.55 0.93
CA PRO A 156 -0.95 7.88 2.09
C PRO A 156 -1.70 8.22 3.40
N THR A 157 -3.01 8.13 3.48
CA THR A 157 -3.78 8.71 4.60
C THR A 157 -3.97 7.79 5.80
N GLY A 158 -3.83 6.47 5.61
CA GLY A 158 -4.09 5.46 6.64
C GLY A 158 -5.56 5.25 6.98
N THR A 159 -6.49 5.88 6.24
CA THR A 159 -7.93 5.68 6.45
C THR A 159 -8.39 4.31 5.95
N VAL A 160 -9.42 3.77 6.57
CA VAL A 160 -9.98 2.46 6.23
C VAL A 160 -11.38 2.63 5.65
N VAL A 161 -11.63 1.98 4.51
CA VAL A 161 -12.98 1.86 3.96
C VAL A 161 -13.70 0.72 4.69
N ALA A 162 -14.88 0.99 5.23
CA ALA A 162 -15.64 -0.02 5.94
C ALA A 162 -15.99 -1.22 5.04
N PRO A 163 -15.97 -2.47 5.53
CA PRO A 163 -16.28 -3.65 4.70
C PRO A 163 -17.63 -3.57 3.99
N ALA A 164 -18.64 -3.00 4.64
CA ALA A 164 -19.96 -2.78 4.03
C ALA A 164 -19.90 -1.79 2.84
N ASP A 165 -19.01 -0.79 2.91
CA ASP A 165 -18.82 0.17 1.83
C ASP A 165 -18.01 -0.43 0.67
N VAL A 166 -17.00 -1.26 0.96
CA VAL A 166 -16.31 -2.05 -0.06
C VAL A 166 -17.30 -2.95 -0.80
N ALA A 167 -18.22 -3.61 -0.08
CA ALA A 167 -19.28 -4.44 -0.68
C ALA A 167 -20.24 -3.63 -1.58
N ARG A 168 -20.57 -2.40 -1.20
CA ARG A 168 -21.41 -1.49 -2.03
C ARG A 168 -20.69 -1.12 -3.32
N ILE A 169 -19.38 -0.81 -3.24
CA ILE A 169 -18.56 -0.50 -4.43
C ILE A 169 -18.44 -1.74 -5.33
N ALA A 170 -18.24 -2.93 -4.74
CA ALA A 170 -18.21 -4.18 -5.49
C ALA A 170 -19.52 -4.42 -6.25
N THR A 171 -20.66 -4.22 -5.60
CA THR A 171 -21.97 -4.32 -6.26
C THR A 171 -22.09 -3.34 -7.42
N ALA A 172 -21.75 -2.07 -7.22
CA ALA A 172 -21.84 -1.05 -8.26
C ALA A 172 -20.89 -1.33 -9.45
N ALA A 173 -19.67 -1.83 -9.18
CA ALA A 173 -18.74 -2.23 -10.22
C ALA A 173 -19.28 -3.43 -11.02
N GLY A 174 -19.79 -4.47 -10.34
CA GLY A 174 -20.38 -5.64 -10.98
C GLY A 174 -21.61 -5.31 -11.84
N ASP A 175 -22.51 -4.47 -11.33
CA ASP A 175 -23.71 -4.02 -12.09
C ASP A 175 -23.30 -3.22 -13.35
N ALA A 176 -22.14 -2.58 -13.34
CA ALA A 176 -21.60 -1.85 -14.49
C ALA A 176 -20.79 -2.73 -15.45
N GLY A 177 -20.47 -3.98 -15.07
CA GLY A 177 -19.57 -4.86 -15.83
C GLY A 177 -18.10 -4.47 -15.70
N ALA A 178 -17.72 -3.80 -14.62
CA ALA A 178 -16.37 -3.38 -14.32
C ALA A 178 -15.67 -4.33 -13.34
N VAL A 179 -14.35 -4.42 -13.42
CA VAL A 179 -13.51 -5.05 -12.40
C VAL A 179 -13.32 -4.08 -11.23
N LEU A 180 -13.44 -4.57 -10.00
CA LEU A 180 -13.03 -3.86 -8.80
C LEU A 180 -11.65 -4.35 -8.36
N LEU A 181 -10.66 -3.47 -8.36
CA LEU A 181 -9.34 -3.69 -7.79
C LEU A 181 -9.28 -3.08 -6.38
N VAL A 182 -8.99 -3.91 -5.40
CA VAL A 182 -8.79 -3.48 -4.00
C VAL A 182 -7.34 -3.76 -3.61
N ASP A 183 -6.57 -2.70 -3.44
CA ASP A 183 -5.23 -2.79 -2.87
C ASP A 183 -5.34 -2.91 -1.35
N GLU A 184 -5.10 -4.12 -0.84
CA GLU A 184 -5.20 -4.50 0.57
C GLU A 184 -3.81 -4.70 1.20
N THR A 185 -2.77 -4.07 0.66
CA THR A 185 -1.37 -4.24 1.09
C THR A 185 -1.17 -3.96 2.59
N TYR A 186 -2.01 -3.12 3.20
CA TYR A 186 -1.98 -2.81 4.63
C TYR A 186 -3.04 -3.54 5.46
N ARG A 187 -3.81 -4.46 4.89
CA ARG A 187 -4.91 -5.17 5.57
C ARG A 187 -4.48 -5.80 6.90
N ASP A 188 -3.32 -6.42 6.95
CA ASP A 188 -2.78 -7.06 8.14
C ASP A 188 -2.27 -6.07 9.21
N LEU A 189 -2.23 -4.78 8.90
CA LEU A 189 -1.88 -3.67 9.80
C LEU A 189 -3.11 -2.82 10.20
N THR A 190 -4.29 -3.42 10.28
CA THR A 190 -5.48 -2.81 10.89
C THR A 190 -5.21 -2.54 12.37
N HIS A 191 -5.44 -1.29 12.82
CA HIS A 191 -5.08 -0.89 14.19
C HIS A 191 -6.06 -1.46 15.22
N ASP A 192 -7.34 -1.57 14.87
CA ASP A 192 -8.39 -2.08 15.76
C ASP A 192 -9.07 -3.31 15.18
N GLY A 193 -9.28 -4.32 16.03
CA GLY A 193 -9.95 -5.55 15.65
C GLY A 193 -9.10 -6.51 14.80
N ALA A 194 -9.78 -7.45 14.15
CA ALA A 194 -9.18 -8.37 13.20
C ALA A 194 -9.25 -7.79 11.78
N PRO A 195 -8.29 -8.14 10.90
CA PRO A 195 -8.39 -7.78 9.48
C PRO A 195 -9.71 -8.27 8.87
N PRO A 196 -10.36 -7.45 8.02
CA PRO A 196 -11.57 -7.89 7.33
C PRO A 196 -11.27 -9.06 6.37
N PRO A 197 -12.28 -9.86 5.96
CA PRO A 197 -12.10 -10.80 4.85
C PRO A 197 -11.59 -10.10 3.59
N LEU A 198 -10.83 -10.83 2.74
CA LEU A 198 -10.37 -10.29 1.46
C LEU A 198 -11.55 -9.86 0.60
N ALA A 199 -11.43 -8.72 -0.05
CA ALA A 199 -12.48 -8.18 -0.91
C ALA A 199 -12.79 -9.10 -2.11
N ALA A 200 -11.84 -9.91 -2.57
CA ALA A 200 -12.04 -10.92 -3.61
C ALA A 200 -13.20 -11.89 -3.34
N ALA A 201 -13.58 -12.07 -2.07
CA ALA A 201 -14.75 -12.86 -1.68
C ALA A 201 -16.11 -12.25 -2.07
N LEU A 202 -16.11 -10.96 -2.45
CA LEU A 202 -17.36 -10.21 -2.76
C LEU A 202 -17.90 -10.51 -4.17
N GLY A 203 -17.11 -11.12 -5.05
CA GLY A 203 -17.56 -11.49 -6.39
C GLY A 203 -16.44 -11.82 -7.37
N GLU A 204 -16.79 -12.51 -8.45
CA GLU A 204 -15.85 -12.97 -9.48
C GLU A 204 -15.13 -11.84 -10.23
N HIS A 205 -15.66 -10.61 -10.17
CA HIS A 205 -15.10 -9.40 -10.77
C HIS A 205 -14.23 -8.60 -9.80
N VAL A 206 -13.95 -9.11 -8.59
CA VAL A 206 -13.17 -8.42 -7.57
C VAL A 206 -11.78 -9.02 -7.45
N VAL A 207 -10.75 -8.17 -7.49
CA VAL A 207 -9.36 -8.56 -7.30
C VAL A 207 -8.82 -7.90 -6.03
N SER A 208 -8.34 -8.71 -5.09
CA SER A 208 -7.58 -8.27 -3.92
C SER A 208 -6.09 -8.38 -4.21
N VAL A 209 -5.31 -7.34 -3.90
CA VAL A 209 -3.86 -7.31 -4.07
C VAL A 209 -3.18 -7.07 -2.74
N SER A 210 -2.09 -7.81 -2.46
CA SER A 210 -1.25 -7.59 -1.27
C SER A 210 0.18 -8.08 -1.49
N SER A 211 1.05 -7.96 -0.46
CA SER A 211 2.45 -8.40 -0.53
C SER A 211 3.10 -8.61 0.84
N MET A 212 4.29 -9.21 0.81
CA MET A 212 5.17 -9.34 1.98
C MET A 212 5.88 -8.03 2.35
N SER A 213 5.81 -7.00 1.51
CA SER A 213 6.64 -5.80 1.64
C SER A 213 6.30 -4.93 2.85
N LYS A 214 5.01 -4.80 3.19
CA LYS A 214 4.56 -3.76 4.14
C LYS A 214 4.37 -4.29 5.56
N ALA A 215 3.43 -5.22 5.75
CA ALA A 215 3.10 -5.78 7.06
C ALA A 215 4.19 -6.71 7.61
N TYR A 216 4.94 -7.36 6.73
CA TYR A 216 5.94 -8.36 7.13
C TYR A 216 7.38 -7.82 7.13
N GLY A 217 7.62 -6.59 6.63
CA GLY A 217 8.96 -5.98 6.57
C GLY A 217 9.92 -6.73 5.65
N LEU A 218 9.42 -7.27 4.54
CA LEU A 218 10.19 -8.07 3.59
C LEU A 218 10.09 -7.52 2.15
N PRO A 219 10.38 -6.22 1.93
CA PRO A 219 10.28 -5.66 0.58
C PRO A 219 11.30 -6.28 -0.38
N GLY A 220 12.44 -6.74 0.12
CA GLY A 220 13.55 -7.26 -0.69
C GLY A 220 13.28 -8.60 -1.35
N ILE A 221 12.37 -9.44 -0.80
CA ILE A 221 12.03 -10.73 -1.44
C ILE A 221 11.05 -10.61 -2.60
N ARG A 222 10.60 -9.41 -2.93
CA ARG A 222 9.75 -9.13 -4.08
C ARG A 222 8.57 -10.09 -4.24
N THR A 223 7.87 -10.44 -3.17
CA THR A 223 6.72 -11.35 -3.18
C THR A 223 5.43 -10.61 -2.86
N GLY A 224 4.46 -10.73 -3.75
CA GLY A 224 3.10 -10.25 -3.62
C GLY A 224 2.13 -11.18 -4.32
N TRP A 225 0.87 -10.81 -4.38
CA TRP A 225 -0.17 -11.64 -4.99
C TRP A 225 -1.39 -10.85 -5.41
N ALA A 226 -2.11 -11.39 -6.37
CA ALA A 226 -3.50 -11.08 -6.65
C ALA A 226 -4.38 -12.28 -6.26
N VAL A 227 -5.56 -12.00 -5.70
CA VAL A 227 -6.57 -13.02 -5.40
C VAL A 227 -7.84 -12.67 -6.18
N CYS A 228 -8.36 -13.63 -6.92
CA CYS A 228 -9.56 -13.47 -7.73
C CYS A 228 -10.33 -14.80 -7.79
N THR A 229 -11.62 -14.79 -7.48
CA THR A 229 -12.48 -15.99 -7.52
C THR A 229 -13.11 -16.22 -8.88
N GLY A 230 -13.05 -15.26 -9.80
CA GLY A 230 -13.58 -15.39 -11.17
C GLY A 230 -12.59 -16.09 -12.10
N GLU A 231 -12.95 -17.26 -12.63
CA GLU A 231 -12.09 -18.09 -13.48
C GLU A 231 -11.58 -17.34 -14.71
N ALA A 232 -12.46 -16.67 -15.47
CA ALA A 232 -12.08 -15.93 -16.68
C ALA A 232 -11.11 -14.76 -16.38
N LEU A 233 -11.31 -14.05 -15.26
CA LEU A 233 -10.43 -12.96 -14.84
C LEU A 233 -9.08 -13.51 -14.35
N ALA A 234 -9.09 -14.62 -13.59
CA ALA A 234 -7.87 -15.27 -13.13
C ALA A 234 -7.02 -15.78 -14.31
N GLU A 235 -7.64 -16.36 -15.36
CA GLU A 235 -6.94 -16.76 -16.59
C GLU A 235 -6.30 -15.56 -17.32
N GLN A 236 -6.99 -14.42 -17.39
CA GLN A 236 -6.44 -13.20 -17.99
C GLN A 236 -5.23 -12.67 -17.21
N LEU A 237 -5.30 -12.66 -15.88
CA LEU A 237 -4.20 -12.26 -15.02
C LEU A 237 -3.00 -13.21 -15.15
N LEU A 238 -3.25 -14.52 -15.21
CA LEU A 238 -2.19 -15.51 -15.42
C LEU A 238 -1.54 -15.33 -16.80
N ALA A 239 -2.33 -15.20 -17.86
CA ALA A 239 -1.83 -14.96 -19.20
C ALA A 239 -0.96 -13.69 -19.28
N ALA A 240 -1.38 -12.60 -18.62
CA ALA A 240 -0.59 -11.37 -18.53
C ALA A 240 0.71 -11.58 -17.74
N LYS A 241 0.68 -12.32 -16.62
CA LYS A 241 1.88 -12.66 -15.83
C LYS A 241 2.89 -13.44 -16.65
N GLU A 242 2.45 -14.44 -17.42
CA GLU A 242 3.33 -15.26 -18.24
C GLU A 242 4.11 -14.45 -19.28
N GLN A 243 3.55 -13.35 -19.79
CA GLN A 243 4.25 -12.46 -20.72
C GLN A 243 5.33 -11.59 -20.05
N VAL A 244 5.29 -11.45 -18.72
CA VAL A 244 6.20 -10.57 -17.97
C VAL A 244 7.26 -11.36 -17.20
N VAL A 245 6.85 -12.40 -16.45
CA VAL A 245 7.75 -13.10 -15.51
C VAL A 245 7.64 -14.62 -15.53
N ILE A 246 6.71 -15.21 -16.28
CA ILE A 246 6.46 -16.66 -16.36
C ILE A 246 6.13 -17.25 -14.97
N SER A 247 7.15 -17.42 -14.12
CA SER A 247 7.04 -17.87 -12.72
C SER A 247 7.86 -16.94 -11.81
N GLY A 248 7.58 -16.98 -10.51
CA GLY A 248 8.33 -16.21 -9.53
C GLY A 248 9.67 -16.84 -9.14
N SER A 249 10.36 -16.21 -8.20
CA SER A 249 11.60 -16.71 -7.62
C SER A 249 11.30 -17.84 -6.64
N ILE A 250 11.88 -19.02 -6.88
CA ILE A 250 11.75 -20.19 -5.98
C ILE A 250 12.21 -19.86 -4.56
N ILE A 251 13.30 -19.12 -4.41
CA ILE A 251 13.84 -18.75 -3.10
C ILE A 251 12.88 -17.81 -2.38
N ASP A 252 12.42 -16.75 -3.06
CA ASP A 252 11.60 -15.71 -2.44
C ASP A 252 10.20 -16.23 -2.08
N GLU A 253 9.61 -17.05 -2.94
CA GLU A 253 8.33 -17.69 -2.68
C GLU A 253 8.42 -18.70 -1.52
N HIS A 254 9.50 -19.47 -1.46
CA HIS A 254 9.76 -20.40 -0.35
C HIS A 254 9.91 -19.68 1.00
N LEU A 255 10.66 -18.56 1.03
CA LEU A 255 10.78 -17.72 2.24
C LEU A 255 9.43 -17.13 2.64
N ALA A 256 8.68 -16.61 1.69
CA ALA A 256 7.35 -16.06 1.93
C ALA A 256 6.37 -17.10 2.48
N ALA A 257 6.38 -18.32 1.93
CA ALA A 257 5.57 -19.43 2.41
C ALA A 257 5.88 -19.77 3.87
N GLY A 258 7.18 -19.85 4.22
CA GLY A 258 7.63 -20.11 5.59
C GLY A 258 7.18 -19.02 6.59
N VAL A 259 7.22 -17.75 6.20
CA VAL A 259 6.75 -16.64 7.04
C VAL A 259 5.22 -16.69 7.22
N LEU A 260 4.46 -16.87 6.12
CA LEU A 260 3.00 -16.89 6.17
C LEU A 260 2.45 -18.13 6.88
N ALA A 261 3.12 -19.26 6.83
CA ALA A 261 2.76 -20.45 7.62
C ALA A 261 2.81 -20.18 9.15
N ARG A 262 3.59 -19.16 9.56
CA ARG A 262 3.71 -18.72 10.95
C ARG A 262 3.07 -17.35 11.19
N ARG A 263 2.12 -16.95 10.37
CA ARG A 263 1.48 -15.65 10.40
C ARG A 263 0.98 -15.25 11.79
N ASP A 264 0.34 -16.18 12.47
CA ASP A 264 -0.24 -15.96 13.80
C ASP A 264 0.82 -15.75 14.91
N GLU A 265 2.08 -16.12 14.66
CA GLU A 265 3.21 -15.82 15.52
C GLU A 265 3.92 -14.52 15.11
N VAL A 266 3.99 -14.25 13.82
CA VAL A 266 4.77 -13.14 13.22
C VAL A 266 4.04 -11.80 13.34
N LEU A 267 2.75 -11.75 13.05
CA LEU A 267 2.00 -10.48 12.98
C LEU A 267 1.69 -9.85 14.35
N PRO A 268 1.29 -10.57 15.40
CA PRO A 268 0.89 -9.93 16.66
C PRO A 268 1.96 -9.00 17.26
N PRO A 269 3.25 -9.39 17.35
CA PRO A 269 4.27 -8.46 17.84
C PRO A 269 4.50 -7.26 16.93
N ILE A 270 4.37 -7.41 15.59
CA ILE A 270 4.48 -6.30 14.64
C ILE A 270 3.33 -5.30 14.86
N VAL A 271 2.08 -5.78 14.95
CA VAL A 271 0.91 -4.94 15.17
C VAL A 271 0.99 -4.23 16.52
N ALA A 272 1.49 -4.90 17.56
CA ALA A 272 1.70 -4.28 18.86
C ALA A 272 2.74 -3.15 18.81
N ASP A 273 3.85 -3.34 18.08
CA ASP A 273 4.88 -2.31 17.88
C ASP A 273 4.35 -1.13 17.05
N VAL A 274 3.59 -1.39 15.98
CA VAL A 274 2.94 -0.34 15.17
C VAL A 274 2.00 0.52 16.03
N ARG A 275 1.21 -0.09 16.93
CA ARG A 275 0.36 0.65 17.86
C ARG A 275 1.16 1.50 18.85
N ALA A 276 2.29 0.99 19.35
CA ALA A 276 3.17 1.77 20.23
C ALA A 276 3.79 2.98 19.51
N ARG A 277 4.16 2.83 18.23
CA ARG A 277 4.65 3.93 17.39
C ARG A 277 3.57 4.95 17.07
N LEU A 278 2.35 4.49 16.76
CA LEU A 278 1.20 5.38 16.56
C LEU A 278 0.92 6.22 17.82
N ALA A 279 1.03 5.61 19.02
CA ALA A 279 0.87 6.35 20.27
C ALA A 279 1.95 7.45 20.46
N ILE A 280 3.19 7.22 19.99
CA ILE A 280 4.24 8.26 19.98
C ILE A 280 3.83 9.43 19.07
N VAL A 281 3.30 9.15 17.89
CA VAL A 281 2.82 10.19 16.97
C VAL A 281 1.59 10.90 17.53
N ASP A 282 0.64 10.18 18.14
CA ASP A 282 -0.55 10.76 18.80
C ASP A 282 -0.15 11.75 19.91
N GLU A 283 0.82 11.38 20.77
CA GLU A 283 1.35 12.23 21.81
C GLU A 283 2.01 13.51 21.25
N TRP A 284 2.81 13.35 20.21
CA TRP A 284 3.44 14.49 19.53
C TRP A 284 2.41 15.40 18.89
N MET A 285 1.43 14.87 18.16
CA MET A 285 0.37 15.67 17.54
C MET A 285 -0.46 16.45 18.56
N ALA A 286 -0.69 15.88 19.75
CA ALA A 286 -1.39 16.57 20.83
C ALA A 286 -0.56 17.69 21.49
N GLY A 287 0.76 17.64 21.37
CA GLY A 287 1.71 18.58 22.00
C GLY A 287 2.11 19.77 21.15
N GLN A 288 1.74 19.81 19.86
CA GLN A 288 2.14 20.87 18.93
C GLN A 288 0.93 21.47 18.19
N SER A 289 1.12 22.60 17.48
CA SER A 289 0.07 23.30 16.74
C SER A 289 0.47 23.72 15.32
N THR A 290 1.66 23.31 14.90
CA THR A 290 2.20 23.63 13.56
C THR A 290 1.58 22.74 12.49
N PHE A 291 1.33 21.49 12.85
CA PHE A 291 0.86 20.45 11.94
C PHE A 291 -0.52 19.94 12.36
N GLU A 292 -1.25 19.48 11.35
CA GLU A 292 -2.54 18.79 11.51
C GLU A 292 -2.51 17.45 10.80
N TRP A 293 -3.26 16.48 11.29
CA TRP A 293 -3.48 15.22 10.59
C TRP A 293 -4.87 14.65 10.89
N VAL A 294 -5.31 13.76 10.03
CA VAL A 294 -6.37 12.81 10.37
C VAL A 294 -5.67 11.54 10.89
N ARG A 295 -6.00 11.15 12.12
CA ARG A 295 -5.38 9.96 12.73
C ARG A 295 -5.67 8.72 11.87
N PRO A 296 -4.63 7.96 11.46
CA PRO A 296 -4.83 6.74 10.66
C PRO A 296 -5.62 5.66 11.41
N ASP A 297 -6.46 4.94 10.69
CA ASP A 297 -7.21 3.77 11.19
C ASP A 297 -6.46 2.45 10.93
N GLY A 298 -5.49 2.45 10.00
CA GLY A 298 -4.70 1.29 9.62
C GLY A 298 -3.42 1.65 8.88
N GLY A 299 -2.57 0.66 8.64
CA GLY A 299 -1.27 0.84 8.02
C GLY A 299 -0.24 1.44 8.96
N VAL A 300 0.79 2.04 8.39
CA VAL A 300 1.94 2.63 9.10
C VAL A 300 2.28 4.03 8.59
N VAL A 301 1.31 4.68 7.95
CA VAL A 301 1.46 6.00 7.36
C VAL A 301 0.28 6.89 7.72
N GLY A 302 0.50 8.20 7.74
CA GLY A 302 -0.54 9.21 7.81
C GLY A 302 -0.15 10.42 6.96
N LEU A 303 -1.13 11.12 6.40
CA LEU A 303 -0.89 12.35 5.65
C LEU A 303 -1.03 13.53 6.60
N VAL A 304 0.11 14.17 6.87
CA VAL A 304 0.23 15.36 7.73
C VAL A 304 0.23 16.60 6.86
N ARG A 305 -0.36 17.70 7.33
CA ARG A 305 -0.28 18.99 6.66
C ARG A 305 0.12 20.10 7.64
N PHE A 306 0.66 21.18 7.13
CA PHE A 306 0.76 22.42 7.89
C PHE A 306 -0.63 22.98 8.20
N GLY A 307 -0.80 23.49 9.41
CA GLY A 307 -2.01 24.22 9.78
C GLY A 307 -2.29 25.39 8.81
N PRO A 308 -3.57 25.79 8.63
CA PRO A 308 -3.94 26.79 7.62
C PRO A 308 -3.29 28.16 7.87
N ASP A 309 -3.05 28.51 9.13
CA ASP A 309 -2.47 29.80 9.54
C ASP A 309 -0.94 29.77 9.64
N VAL A 310 -0.30 28.64 9.36
CA VAL A 310 1.16 28.50 9.43
C VAL A 310 1.79 29.03 8.14
N ALA A 311 2.48 30.16 8.23
CA ALA A 311 3.23 30.75 7.13
C ALA A 311 4.61 30.09 7.03
N VAL A 312 4.81 29.22 6.06
CA VAL A 312 6.05 28.46 5.85
C VAL A 312 6.39 28.40 4.36
N ASP A 313 7.68 28.43 4.06
CA ASP A 313 8.20 28.08 2.73
C ASP A 313 8.35 26.56 2.64
N ASP A 314 7.44 25.92 1.91
CA ASP A 314 7.36 24.45 1.80
C ASP A 314 8.67 23.86 1.24
N ALA A 315 9.26 24.49 0.23
CA ALA A 315 10.52 24.02 -0.38
C ALA A 315 11.72 24.20 0.60
N ALA A 316 11.74 25.30 1.37
CA ALA A 316 12.74 25.50 2.41
C ALA A 316 12.58 24.45 3.52
N PHE A 317 11.36 24.16 3.94
CA PHE A 317 11.07 23.14 4.95
C PHE A 317 11.67 21.78 4.58
N HIS A 318 11.32 21.24 3.41
CA HIS A 318 11.81 19.92 3.00
C HIS A 318 13.33 19.89 2.85
N ARG A 319 13.93 20.98 2.31
CA ARG A 319 15.39 21.09 2.18
C ARG A 319 16.09 21.11 3.53
N VAL A 320 15.64 21.94 4.47
CA VAL A 320 16.21 22.08 5.83
C VAL A 320 16.02 20.79 6.61
N LEU A 321 14.85 20.17 6.53
CA LEU A 321 14.53 18.92 7.20
C LEU A 321 15.55 17.82 6.85
N LEU A 322 15.88 17.68 5.58
CA LEU A 322 16.88 16.69 5.16
C LEU A 322 18.32 17.17 5.45
N ALA A 323 18.67 18.40 5.03
CA ALA A 323 20.06 18.85 5.04
C ALA A 323 20.60 19.13 6.45
N ASP A 324 19.79 19.74 7.33
CA ASP A 324 20.23 20.20 8.65
C ASP A 324 19.83 19.21 9.76
N HIS A 325 18.75 18.43 9.55
CA HIS A 325 18.22 17.50 10.55
C HIS A 325 18.33 16.03 10.16
N GLY A 326 18.80 15.70 8.96
CA GLY A 326 18.92 14.33 8.48
C GLY A 326 17.60 13.55 8.51
N THR A 327 16.46 14.25 8.45
CA THR A 327 15.13 13.67 8.55
C THR A 327 14.42 13.77 7.20
N TYR A 328 13.77 12.69 6.79
CA TYR A 328 13.08 12.63 5.50
C TYR A 328 11.64 12.12 5.65
N VAL A 329 10.72 12.77 4.94
CA VAL A 329 9.29 12.41 4.83
C VAL A 329 8.90 12.28 3.37
N GLY A 330 7.81 11.60 3.06
CA GLY A 330 7.31 11.53 1.69
C GLY A 330 6.61 12.83 1.29
N PRO A 331 7.18 13.67 0.38
CA PRO A 331 6.58 14.95 0.01
C PRO A 331 5.21 14.79 -0.64
N GLY A 332 4.37 15.81 -0.54
CA GLY A 332 2.98 15.79 -1.02
C GLY A 332 2.86 15.50 -2.51
N HIS A 333 3.79 16.00 -3.31
CA HIS A 333 3.76 15.80 -4.76
C HIS A 333 3.89 14.33 -5.19
N TRP A 334 4.42 13.42 -4.35
CA TRP A 334 4.38 11.97 -4.63
C TRP A 334 2.96 11.44 -4.76
N PHE A 335 1.99 12.14 -4.17
CA PHE A 335 0.58 11.75 -4.11
C PHE A 335 -0.33 12.75 -4.83
N GLU A 336 0.24 13.56 -5.73
CA GLU A 336 -0.46 14.64 -6.43
C GLU A 336 -1.12 15.65 -5.47
N GLN A 337 -0.51 15.85 -4.28
CA GLN A 337 -0.89 16.84 -3.28
C GLN A 337 0.13 17.99 -3.24
N SER A 338 -0.26 19.11 -2.62
CA SER A 338 0.67 20.19 -2.31
C SER A 338 1.75 19.72 -1.34
N ASP A 339 2.98 20.24 -1.46
CA ASP A 339 4.09 19.99 -0.52
C ASP A 339 3.88 20.64 0.86
N ARG A 340 2.77 21.36 1.08
CA ARG A 340 2.24 21.65 2.41
C ARG A 340 1.73 20.41 3.13
N CYS A 341 1.52 19.31 2.39
CA CYS A 341 1.25 17.99 2.93
C CYS A 341 2.49 17.11 2.77
N PHE A 342 2.66 16.15 3.66
CA PHE A 342 3.67 15.11 3.54
C PHE A 342 3.19 13.82 4.17
N ARG A 343 3.60 12.69 3.61
CA ARG A 343 3.36 11.39 4.22
C ARG A 343 4.36 11.17 5.34
N LEU A 344 3.85 10.97 6.54
CA LEU A 344 4.60 10.55 7.72
C LEU A 344 4.50 9.03 7.85
N GLY A 345 5.60 8.32 7.65
CA GLY A 345 5.74 6.90 7.92
C GLY A 345 6.27 6.66 9.32
N PHE A 346 5.53 5.91 10.12
CA PHE A 346 5.91 5.64 11.51
C PHE A 346 6.24 4.17 11.79
N GLY A 347 6.11 3.29 10.79
CA GLY A 347 6.35 1.85 10.97
C GLY A 347 7.81 1.44 10.88
N TRP A 348 8.62 2.15 10.11
CA TRP A 348 9.99 1.74 9.77
C TRP A 348 11.06 2.21 10.77
N PRO A 349 11.10 3.51 11.21
CA PRO A 349 12.15 4.00 12.09
C PRO A 349 12.11 3.29 13.45
N THR A 350 13.21 3.25 14.17
CA THR A 350 13.18 2.89 15.60
C THR A 350 12.35 3.89 16.40
N HIS A 351 11.93 3.55 17.62
CA HIS A 351 11.19 4.49 18.47
C HIS A 351 12.00 5.76 18.79
N GLU A 352 13.34 5.66 18.85
CA GLU A 352 14.23 6.80 19.07
C GLU A 352 14.30 7.68 17.84
N GLU A 353 14.54 7.11 16.67
CA GLU A 353 14.54 7.83 15.38
C GLU A 353 13.18 8.47 15.09
N LEU A 354 12.08 7.80 15.43
CA LEU A 354 10.74 8.38 15.28
C LEU A 354 10.60 9.65 16.12
N ARG A 355 10.95 9.60 17.41
CA ARG A 355 10.89 10.80 18.27
C ARG A 355 11.82 11.90 17.80
N ALA A 356 13.05 11.56 17.41
CA ALA A 356 14.01 12.53 16.89
C ALA A 356 13.52 13.18 15.59
N GLY A 357 12.96 12.39 14.68
CA GLY A 357 12.40 12.88 13.44
C GLY A 357 11.18 13.79 13.64
N LEU A 358 10.29 13.45 14.59
CA LEU A 358 9.14 14.30 14.93
C LEU A 358 9.59 15.65 15.51
N ALA A 359 10.61 15.67 16.38
CA ALA A 359 11.21 16.91 16.87
C ALA A 359 11.89 17.73 15.76
N ALA A 360 12.53 17.05 14.81
CA ALA A 360 13.13 17.67 13.64
C ALA A 360 12.12 18.37 12.73
N LEU A 361 10.89 17.80 12.58
CA LEU A 361 9.80 18.44 11.84
C LEU A 361 9.46 19.82 12.40
N GLU A 362 9.33 19.94 13.72
CA GLU A 362 9.05 21.23 14.38
C GLU A 362 10.21 22.23 14.20
N ALA A 363 11.47 21.76 14.39
CA ALA A 363 12.65 22.59 14.21
C ALA A 363 12.80 23.10 12.77
N ALA A 364 12.60 22.24 11.79
CA ALA A 364 12.65 22.61 10.37
C ALA A 364 11.51 23.58 9.99
N ALA A 365 10.30 23.37 10.51
CA ALA A 365 9.18 24.27 10.31
C ALA A 365 9.47 25.68 10.87
N ALA A 366 10.07 25.77 12.07
CA ALA A 366 10.47 27.05 12.67
C ALA A 366 11.55 27.77 11.85
N GLN A 367 12.50 27.03 11.24
CA GLN A 367 13.55 27.60 10.38
C GLN A 367 13.03 28.05 9.01
N ALA A 368 11.96 27.45 8.52
CA ALA A 368 11.35 27.73 7.22
C ALA A 368 10.18 28.75 7.33
N GLN A 369 9.91 29.32 8.49
CA GLN A 369 8.86 30.32 8.65
C GLN A 369 9.09 31.54 7.76
N LEU A 370 8.02 31.99 7.13
CA LEU A 370 7.97 33.24 6.39
C LEU A 370 7.81 34.42 7.39
N PRO A 371 8.42 35.59 7.11
CA PRO A 371 8.37 36.76 8.00
C PRO A 371 6.96 37.34 8.12
#